data_c68e976eedc47a97bee50bf562b196ff
#
_entry.id   c68e976eedc47a97bee50bf562b196ff
#
_cell.length_a   1.000
_cell.length_b   1.000
_cell.length_c   1.000
_cell.angle_alpha   90.00
_cell.angle_beta   90.00
_cell.angle_gamma   90.00
#
_symmetry.space_group_name_H-M   'P 1'
#
loop_
_entity.id
_entity.type
_entity.pdbx_description
1 polymer ?
#
loop_
_entity_poly.entity_id
_entity_poly.type
_entity_poly.pdbx_seq_one_letter_code
_entity_poly.pdbx_strand_id
1 'polypeptide(L)'
;MSIDWNWGIFLQEAPFGNTTYLGWLWSGFQVTVALSITAWIIAFLVGFIFGILRTVPNRFLSGLGTLYVELFRNVPLIVQFFTWYLVVPELLPEDLGMWFKAELDPNIQFFLSSMICLGLFTAARVCEQVRAAIQSLPRGQKNAALAMGLTLPQAYRYVLLPNAYRVIVPPMTSEMMNLVKNSAIASTIGLVDMAAQAGKLLDYSAHAWESFTAITLAYVLINAVIMLVMSLVERKVRLPGNVGSK
;
A
#
# COMPACT_ATOMS: atom_id res chain seq x y z
N MET A 1 -38.22 -11.81 1.99
CA MET A 1 -37.34 -12.61 1.12
C MET A 1 -36.35 -13.33 2.04
N SER A 2 -36.47 -14.65 2.17
CA SER A 2 -35.45 -15.46 2.84
C SER A 2 -34.25 -15.59 1.87
N ILE A 3 -33.06 -15.27 2.34
CA ILE A 3 -31.83 -15.50 1.57
C ILE A 3 -31.46 -16.96 1.80
N ASP A 4 -31.52 -17.77 0.75
CA ASP A 4 -31.08 -19.16 0.81
C ASP A 4 -29.56 -19.21 0.56
N TRP A 5 -28.81 -19.32 1.62
CA TRP A 5 -27.35 -19.43 1.58
C TRP A 5 -26.91 -20.81 1.08
N ASN A 6 -26.02 -20.84 0.09
CA ASN A 6 -25.41 -22.06 -0.41
C ASN A 6 -23.88 -22.03 -0.26
N TRP A 7 -23.39 -22.22 0.94
CA TRP A 7 -21.95 -22.27 1.21
C TRP A 7 -21.24 -23.45 0.56
N GLY A 8 -22.00 -24.49 0.13
CA GLY A 8 -21.47 -25.64 -0.59
C GLY A 8 -20.91 -25.29 -1.97
N ILE A 9 -21.24 -24.11 -2.53
CA ILE A 9 -20.74 -23.63 -3.82
C ILE A 9 -19.19 -23.60 -3.85
N PHE A 10 -18.54 -23.26 -2.75
CA PHE A 10 -17.08 -23.14 -2.71
C PHE A 10 -16.35 -24.44 -2.93
N LEU A 11 -16.98 -25.59 -2.67
CA LEU A 11 -16.42 -26.92 -2.86
C LEU A 11 -16.75 -27.51 -4.24
N GLN A 12 -17.59 -26.86 -5.02
CA GLN A 12 -17.92 -27.29 -6.38
C GLN A 12 -16.75 -26.98 -7.33
N GLU A 13 -16.64 -27.81 -8.36
CA GLU A 13 -15.66 -27.62 -9.42
C GLU A 13 -15.96 -26.35 -10.20
N ALA A 14 -14.93 -25.52 -10.38
CA ALA A 14 -15.02 -24.33 -11.19
C ALA A 14 -14.96 -24.71 -12.68
N PRO A 15 -15.64 -23.96 -13.58
CA PRO A 15 -15.69 -24.25 -15.00
C PRO A 15 -14.34 -24.30 -15.70
N PHE A 16 -13.32 -23.69 -15.11
CA PHE A 16 -11.97 -23.58 -15.67
C PHE A 16 -10.90 -23.79 -14.60
N GLY A 17 -9.77 -24.40 -15.00
CA GLY A 17 -8.56 -24.48 -14.18
C GLY A 17 -8.46 -25.72 -13.30
N ASN A 18 -9.33 -26.76 -13.51
CA ASN A 18 -9.34 -28.01 -12.74
C ASN A 18 -9.24 -27.78 -11.21
N THR A 19 -10.00 -26.82 -10.70
CA THR A 19 -10.00 -26.41 -9.30
C THR A 19 -11.41 -26.08 -8.84
N THR A 20 -11.61 -25.88 -7.56
CA THR A 20 -12.90 -25.43 -6.99
C THR A 20 -13.03 -23.92 -6.98
N TYR A 21 -14.25 -23.41 -6.75
CA TYR A 21 -14.45 -21.97 -6.53
C TYR A 21 -13.66 -21.45 -5.32
N LEU A 22 -13.46 -22.27 -4.29
CA LEU A 22 -12.57 -21.92 -3.18
C LEU A 22 -11.11 -21.78 -3.65
N GLY A 23 -10.68 -22.62 -4.58
CA GLY A 23 -9.35 -22.51 -5.20
C GLY A 23 -9.14 -21.20 -5.94
N TRP A 24 -10.18 -20.69 -6.63
CA TRP A 24 -10.13 -19.37 -7.24
C TRP A 24 -9.97 -18.25 -6.19
N LEU A 25 -10.77 -18.28 -5.14
CA LEU A 25 -10.66 -17.28 -4.07
C LEU A 25 -9.29 -17.36 -3.37
N TRP A 26 -8.75 -18.55 -3.19
CA TRP A 26 -7.42 -18.74 -2.60
C TRP A 26 -6.31 -18.18 -3.48
N SER A 27 -6.37 -18.40 -4.80
CA SER A 27 -5.41 -17.80 -5.74
C SER A 27 -5.48 -16.28 -5.73
N GLY A 28 -6.69 -15.72 -5.75
CA GLY A 28 -6.90 -14.26 -5.61
C GLY A 28 -6.38 -13.69 -4.29
N PHE A 29 -6.57 -14.43 -3.18
CA PHE A 29 -6.02 -14.07 -1.87
C PHE A 29 -4.49 -13.96 -1.90
N GLN A 30 -3.82 -14.95 -2.51
CA GLN A 30 -2.36 -14.94 -2.66
C GLN A 30 -1.88 -13.72 -3.47
N VAL A 31 -2.56 -13.39 -4.58
CA VAL A 31 -2.24 -12.23 -5.41
C VAL A 31 -2.43 -10.93 -4.62
N THR A 32 -3.54 -10.79 -3.90
CA THR A 32 -3.83 -9.60 -3.06
C THR A 32 -2.77 -9.41 -1.99
N VAL A 33 -2.37 -10.48 -1.29
CA VAL A 33 -1.33 -10.42 -0.26
C VAL A 33 0.03 -10.08 -0.86
N ALA A 34 0.42 -10.73 -1.96
CA ALA A 34 1.68 -10.47 -2.65
C ALA A 34 1.76 -9.01 -3.14
N LEU A 35 0.70 -8.52 -3.80
CA LEU A 35 0.60 -7.13 -4.23
C LEU A 35 0.71 -6.16 -3.05
N SER A 36 0.00 -6.45 -1.97
CA SER A 36 -0.01 -5.58 -0.78
C SER A 36 1.37 -5.50 -0.12
N ILE A 37 2.08 -6.62 0.00
CA ILE A 37 3.43 -6.64 0.59
C ILE A 37 4.43 -5.89 -0.29
N THR A 38 4.44 -6.19 -1.59
CA THR A 38 5.40 -5.58 -2.53
C THR A 38 5.16 -4.08 -2.70
N ALA A 39 3.90 -3.66 -2.84
CA ALA A 39 3.53 -2.25 -2.89
C ALA A 39 3.84 -1.53 -1.57
N TRP A 40 3.66 -2.19 -0.40
CA TRP A 40 4.01 -1.60 0.89
C TRP A 40 5.50 -1.34 1.03
N ILE A 41 6.36 -2.25 0.55
CA ILE A 41 7.81 -2.04 0.56
C ILE A 41 8.16 -0.77 -0.23
N ILE A 42 7.61 -0.61 -1.44
CA ILE A 42 7.81 0.61 -2.25
C ILE A 42 7.29 1.83 -1.50
N ALA A 43 6.06 1.74 -0.98
CA ALA A 43 5.40 2.84 -0.27
C ALA A 43 6.21 3.33 0.93
N PHE A 44 6.72 2.38 1.73
CA PHE A 44 7.51 2.72 2.90
C PHE A 44 8.86 3.33 2.52
N LEU A 45 9.61 2.71 1.62
CA LEU A 45 10.94 3.18 1.22
C LEU A 45 10.88 4.56 0.56
N VAL A 46 10.05 4.70 -0.47
CA VAL A 46 9.91 5.97 -1.22
C VAL A 46 9.29 7.05 -0.35
N GLY A 47 8.22 6.73 0.37
CA GLY A 47 7.52 7.68 1.24
C GLY A 47 8.40 8.17 2.40
N PHE A 48 9.22 7.29 2.99
CA PHE A 48 10.15 7.66 4.05
C PHE A 48 11.24 8.60 3.55
N ILE A 49 11.85 8.29 2.39
CA ILE A 49 12.87 9.14 1.77
C ILE A 49 12.31 10.52 1.45
N PHE A 50 11.21 10.61 0.70
CA PHE A 50 10.61 11.89 0.34
C PHE A 50 10.06 12.65 1.56
N GLY A 51 9.56 11.94 2.58
CA GLY A 51 9.12 12.53 3.84
C GLY A 51 10.25 13.25 4.57
N ILE A 52 11.43 12.65 4.65
CA ILE A 52 12.63 13.31 5.19
C ILE A 52 13.05 14.49 4.31
N LEU A 53 13.14 14.30 2.99
CA LEU A 53 13.56 15.35 2.06
C LEU A 53 12.69 16.61 2.17
N ARG A 54 11.41 16.48 2.47
CA ARG A 54 10.50 17.61 2.70
C ARG A 54 10.71 18.36 4.02
N THR A 55 11.54 17.84 4.92
CA THR A 55 11.85 18.50 6.20
C THR A 55 13.23 19.14 6.25
N VAL A 56 14.11 18.84 5.28
CA VAL A 56 15.44 19.46 5.21
C VAL A 56 15.36 20.93 4.77
N PRO A 57 16.27 21.80 5.24
CA PRO A 57 16.29 23.22 4.89
C PRO A 57 16.90 23.45 3.48
N ASN A 58 16.43 22.72 2.49
CA ASN A 58 16.79 22.87 1.09
C ASN A 58 15.51 22.97 0.25
N ARG A 59 15.29 24.15 -0.34
CA ARG A 59 14.06 24.46 -1.10
C ARG A 59 13.87 23.54 -2.31
N PHE A 60 14.96 23.13 -2.98
CA PHE A 60 14.89 22.27 -4.14
C PHE A 60 14.44 20.85 -3.75
N LEU A 61 15.09 20.26 -2.75
CA LEU A 61 14.71 18.92 -2.25
C LEU A 61 13.29 18.89 -1.68
N SER A 62 12.94 19.89 -0.89
CA SER A 62 11.59 20.01 -0.35
C SER A 62 10.55 20.24 -1.46
N GLY A 63 10.89 21.00 -2.49
CA GLY A 63 10.05 21.25 -3.67
C GLY A 63 9.77 19.99 -4.47
N LEU A 64 10.79 19.17 -4.74
CA LEU A 64 10.62 17.87 -5.41
C LEU A 64 9.68 16.94 -4.64
N GLY A 65 9.85 16.84 -3.32
CA GLY A 65 8.95 16.02 -2.51
C GLY A 65 7.53 16.57 -2.46
N THR A 66 7.35 17.88 -2.52
CA THR A 66 6.03 18.52 -2.57
C THR A 66 5.35 18.23 -3.91
N LEU A 67 6.06 18.40 -5.03
CA LEU A 67 5.55 18.10 -6.37
C LEU A 67 5.11 16.64 -6.48
N TYR A 68 5.92 15.73 -5.98
CA TYR A 68 5.59 14.30 -5.93
C TYR A 68 4.27 14.04 -5.19
N VAL A 69 4.13 14.58 -3.98
CA VAL A 69 2.93 14.37 -3.16
C VAL A 69 1.69 14.99 -3.80
N GLU A 70 1.80 16.23 -4.32
CA GLU A 70 0.69 16.91 -5.02
C GLU A 70 0.22 16.11 -6.23
N LEU A 71 1.15 15.58 -7.04
CA LEU A 71 0.82 14.78 -8.21
C LEU A 71 0.03 13.53 -7.82
N PHE A 72 0.55 12.72 -6.88
CA PHE A 72 -0.06 11.43 -6.56
C PHE A 72 -1.33 11.54 -5.71
N ARG A 73 -1.50 12.59 -4.91
CA ARG A 73 -2.69 12.77 -4.05
C ARG A 73 -3.87 13.43 -4.76
N ASN A 74 -3.62 14.20 -5.81
CA ASN A 74 -4.68 14.93 -6.52
C ASN A 74 -5.26 14.17 -7.72
N VAL A 75 -4.63 13.07 -8.14
CA VAL A 75 -5.17 12.20 -9.21
C VAL A 75 -5.87 11.01 -8.57
N PRO A 76 -7.11 10.67 -8.99
CA PRO A 76 -7.81 9.49 -8.50
C PRO A 76 -7.01 8.20 -8.74
N LEU A 77 -6.97 7.32 -7.75
CA LEU A 77 -6.15 6.10 -7.82
C LEU A 77 -6.48 5.23 -9.03
N ILE A 78 -7.76 5.08 -9.37
CA ILE A 78 -8.19 4.30 -10.54
C ILE A 78 -7.60 4.86 -11.84
N VAL A 79 -7.55 6.19 -11.99
CA VAL A 79 -6.93 6.84 -13.17
C VAL A 79 -5.44 6.54 -13.22
N GLN A 80 -4.78 6.54 -12.05
CA GLN A 80 -3.36 6.18 -11.99
C GLN A 80 -3.12 4.73 -12.40
N PHE A 81 -3.97 3.77 -12.02
CA PHE A 81 -3.85 2.37 -12.47
C PHE A 81 -3.86 2.27 -13.99
N PHE A 82 -4.82 2.92 -14.66
CA PHE A 82 -4.86 2.94 -16.12
C PHE A 82 -3.65 3.65 -16.73
N THR A 83 -3.20 4.75 -16.13
CA THR A 83 -2.01 5.47 -16.59
C THR A 83 -0.76 4.59 -16.51
N TRP A 84 -0.53 3.91 -15.38
CA TRP A 84 0.63 3.03 -15.20
C TRP A 84 0.61 1.82 -16.12
N TYR A 85 -0.57 1.28 -16.43
CA TYR A 85 -0.70 0.12 -17.29
C TYR A 85 -0.68 0.47 -18.79
N LEU A 86 -1.43 1.52 -19.20
CA LEU A 86 -1.60 1.85 -20.62
C LEU A 86 -0.62 2.92 -21.12
N VAL A 87 -0.34 3.95 -20.32
CA VAL A 87 0.40 5.13 -20.80
C VAL A 87 1.89 5.03 -20.51
N VAL A 88 2.26 4.62 -19.28
CA VAL A 88 3.68 4.59 -18.89
C VAL A 88 4.52 3.69 -19.81
N PRO A 89 4.08 2.48 -20.21
CA PRO A 89 4.85 1.66 -21.14
C PRO A 89 5.07 2.31 -22.53
N GLU A 90 4.16 3.19 -23.00
CA GLU A 90 4.33 3.95 -24.24
C GLU A 90 5.38 5.05 -24.14
N LEU A 91 5.66 5.52 -22.92
CA LEU A 91 6.65 6.58 -22.67
C LEU A 91 8.06 6.02 -22.40
N LEU A 92 8.19 4.71 -22.26
CA LEU A 92 9.49 4.06 -22.09
C LEU A 92 10.26 4.05 -23.43
N PRO A 93 11.60 3.91 -23.39
CA PRO A 93 12.37 3.61 -24.59
C PRO A 93 11.79 2.39 -25.33
N GLU A 94 11.82 2.43 -26.68
CA GLU A 94 11.11 1.47 -27.53
C GLU A 94 11.35 0.02 -27.15
N ASP A 95 12.63 -0.36 -26.92
CA ASP A 95 13.00 -1.72 -26.51
C ASP A 95 12.34 -2.15 -25.20
N LEU A 96 12.31 -1.27 -24.19
CA LEU A 96 11.69 -1.56 -22.88
C LEU A 96 10.16 -1.58 -22.96
N GLY A 97 9.58 -0.68 -23.76
CA GLY A 97 8.14 -0.63 -23.98
C GLY A 97 7.65 -1.89 -24.70
N MET A 98 8.38 -2.32 -25.75
CA MET A 98 8.07 -3.55 -26.49
C MET A 98 8.26 -4.80 -25.61
N TRP A 99 9.35 -4.90 -24.87
CA TRP A 99 9.57 -5.98 -23.91
C TRP A 99 8.41 -6.09 -22.90
N PHE A 100 8.03 -4.96 -22.31
CA PHE A 100 6.93 -4.95 -21.32
C PHE A 100 5.60 -5.41 -21.91
N LYS A 101 5.25 -4.96 -23.15
CA LYS A 101 3.94 -5.21 -23.75
C LYS A 101 3.84 -6.52 -24.52
N ALA A 102 4.92 -6.96 -25.19
CA ALA A 102 4.89 -8.06 -26.11
C ALA A 102 5.54 -9.34 -25.57
N GLU A 103 6.55 -9.23 -24.71
CA GLU A 103 7.31 -10.38 -24.24
C GLU A 103 6.92 -10.83 -22.83
N LEU A 104 6.41 -9.93 -21.97
CA LEU A 104 5.97 -10.28 -20.63
C LEU A 104 4.59 -10.94 -20.63
N ASP A 105 4.42 -11.94 -19.75
CA ASP A 105 3.10 -12.51 -19.46
C ASP A 105 2.12 -11.40 -18.99
N PRO A 106 0.88 -11.35 -19.52
CA PRO A 106 -0.09 -10.33 -19.14
C PRO A 106 -0.35 -10.23 -17.63
N ASN A 107 -0.33 -11.35 -16.90
CA ASN A 107 -0.54 -11.33 -15.44
C ASN A 107 0.63 -10.61 -14.73
N ILE A 108 1.86 -10.78 -15.25
CA ILE A 108 3.03 -10.07 -14.73
C ILE A 108 2.94 -8.57 -15.05
N GLN A 109 2.48 -8.19 -16.26
CA GLN A 109 2.26 -6.79 -16.62
C GLN A 109 1.25 -6.12 -15.67
N PHE A 110 0.09 -6.77 -15.44
CA PHE A 110 -0.92 -6.27 -14.50
C PHE A 110 -0.36 -6.14 -13.09
N PHE A 111 0.39 -7.15 -12.63
CA PHE A 111 0.96 -7.16 -11.29
C PHE A 111 2.01 -6.05 -11.11
N LEU A 112 2.96 -5.89 -12.04
CA LEU A 112 4.01 -4.87 -11.97
C LEU A 112 3.43 -3.47 -12.04
N SER A 113 2.51 -3.21 -12.98
CA SER A 113 1.82 -1.92 -13.08
C SER A 113 1.07 -1.58 -11.79
N SER A 114 0.35 -2.56 -11.23
CA SER A 114 -0.39 -2.41 -9.97
C SER A 114 0.55 -2.16 -8.80
N MET A 115 1.63 -2.91 -8.70
CA MET A 115 2.62 -2.80 -7.63
C MET A 115 3.26 -1.41 -7.58
N ILE A 116 3.70 -0.91 -8.74
CA ILE A 116 4.32 0.41 -8.85
C ILE A 116 3.29 1.51 -8.56
N CYS A 117 2.13 1.46 -9.20
CA CYS A 117 1.05 2.42 -9.03
C CYS A 117 0.63 2.54 -7.55
N LEU A 118 0.23 1.43 -6.95
CA LEU A 118 -0.26 1.37 -5.57
C LEU A 118 0.84 1.74 -4.57
N GLY A 119 2.08 1.30 -4.84
CA GLY A 119 3.26 1.63 -4.04
C GLY A 119 3.54 3.12 -4.02
N LEU A 120 3.60 3.76 -5.19
CA LEU A 120 3.89 5.20 -5.30
C LEU A 120 2.71 6.06 -4.79
N PHE A 121 1.47 5.68 -5.06
CA PHE A 121 0.31 6.35 -4.51
C PHE A 121 0.32 6.35 -2.97
N THR A 122 0.57 5.19 -2.36
CA THR A 122 0.64 5.07 -0.91
C THR A 122 1.88 5.75 -0.34
N ALA A 123 3.01 5.74 -1.07
CA ALA A 123 4.23 6.45 -0.68
C ALA A 123 4.01 7.96 -0.50
N ALA A 124 3.15 8.58 -1.30
CA ALA A 124 2.78 9.99 -1.11
C ALA A 124 2.07 10.24 0.23
N ARG A 125 1.27 9.29 0.69
CA ARG A 125 0.60 9.36 2.00
C ARG A 125 1.59 9.11 3.15
N VAL A 126 2.44 8.08 3.02
CA VAL A 126 3.54 7.80 3.97
C VAL A 126 4.47 9.00 4.08
N CYS A 127 4.82 9.65 2.97
CA CYS A 127 5.63 10.87 2.93
C CYS A 127 5.04 11.97 3.84
N GLU A 128 3.73 12.22 3.77
CA GLU A 128 3.06 13.19 4.64
C GLU A 128 3.11 12.81 6.11
N GLN A 129 2.91 11.54 6.43
CA GLN A 129 2.98 11.05 7.82
C GLN A 129 4.39 11.24 8.39
N VAL A 130 5.43 10.89 7.61
CA VAL A 130 6.84 11.05 8.02
C VAL A 130 7.17 12.53 8.21
N ARG A 131 6.77 13.39 7.27
CA ARG A 131 6.97 14.85 7.36
C ARG A 131 6.29 15.40 8.61
N ALA A 132 5.02 15.08 8.82
CA ALA A 132 4.24 15.54 9.95
C ALA A 132 4.86 15.10 11.29
N ALA A 133 5.32 13.85 11.38
CA ALA A 133 5.96 13.33 12.58
C ALA A 133 7.29 14.05 12.89
N ILE A 134 8.14 14.29 11.89
CA ILE A 134 9.39 15.03 12.11
C ILE A 134 9.10 16.48 12.52
N GLN A 135 8.10 17.13 11.90
CA GLN A 135 7.74 18.51 12.20
C GLN A 135 7.02 18.69 13.55
N SER A 136 6.39 17.65 14.09
CA SER A 136 5.77 17.67 15.42
C SER A 136 6.78 17.65 16.56
N LEU A 137 8.04 17.30 16.30
CA LEU A 137 9.08 17.26 17.33
C LEU A 137 9.42 18.70 17.81
N PRO A 138 9.70 18.88 19.12
CA PRO A 138 10.10 20.18 19.65
C PRO A 138 11.33 20.74 18.91
N ARG A 139 11.23 21.97 18.44
CA ARG A 139 12.31 22.67 17.69
C ARG A 139 13.64 22.69 18.48
N GLY A 140 13.57 22.71 19.80
CA GLY A 140 14.73 22.67 20.70
C GLY A 140 15.60 21.44 20.50
N GLN A 141 15.05 20.28 20.12
CA GLN A 141 15.84 19.07 19.90
C GLN A 141 16.83 19.21 18.74
N LYS A 142 16.36 19.75 17.61
CA LYS A 142 17.22 20.03 16.45
C LYS A 142 18.29 21.07 16.79
N ASN A 143 17.90 22.17 17.43
CA ASN A 143 18.80 23.26 17.77
C ASN A 143 19.86 22.83 18.78
N ALA A 144 19.49 22.04 19.80
CA ALA A 144 20.41 21.48 20.78
C ALA A 144 21.43 20.52 20.12
N ALA A 145 20.97 19.67 19.20
CA ALA A 145 21.86 18.77 18.46
C ALA A 145 22.93 19.53 17.65
N LEU A 146 22.50 20.60 16.95
CA LEU A 146 23.42 21.45 16.19
C LEU A 146 24.36 22.24 17.11
N ALA A 147 23.87 22.74 18.25
CA ALA A 147 24.69 23.46 19.23
C ALA A 147 25.77 22.55 19.88
N MET A 148 25.51 21.25 19.98
CA MET A 148 26.49 20.25 20.42
C MET A 148 27.50 19.87 19.32
N GLY A 149 27.48 20.53 18.16
CA GLY A 149 28.41 20.27 17.06
C GLY A 149 28.04 19.14 16.09
N LEU A 150 26.83 18.59 16.20
CA LEU A 150 26.36 17.62 15.22
C LEU A 150 26.09 18.31 13.88
N THR A 151 26.50 17.67 12.78
CA THR A 151 26.08 18.07 11.45
C THR A 151 24.58 17.82 11.25
N LEU A 152 23.95 18.48 10.27
CA LEU A 152 22.52 18.29 10.00
C LEU A 152 22.16 16.82 9.73
N PRO A 153 22.87 16.05 8.90
CA PRO A 153 22.62 14.61 8.74
C PRO A 153 22.72 13.81 10.04
N GLN A 154 23.71 14.15 10.88
CA GLN A 154 23.88 13.52 12.20
C GLN A 154 22.72 13.86 13.14
N ALA A 155 22.24 15.11 13.15
CA ALA A 155 21.07 15.51 13.93
C ALA A 155 19.80 14.75 13.50
N TYR A 156 19.61 14.53 12.17
CA TYR A 156 18.55 13.66 11.68
C TYR A 156 18.72 12.22 12.14
N ARG A 157 19.89 11.62 11.92
CA ARG A 157 20.14 10.20 12.18
C ARG A 157 20.08 9.84 13.66
N TYR A 158 20.63 10.67 14.54
CA TYR A 158 20.82 10.32 15.95
C TYR A 158 19.76 10.93 16.88
N VAL A 159 19.08 12.01 16.46
CA VAL A 159 18.13 12.73 17.33
C VAL A 159 16.72 12.72 16.75
N LEU A 160 16.53 13.24 15.53
CA LEU A 160 15.20 13.48 15.01
C LEU A 160 14.50 12.17 14.58
N LEU A 161 15.14 11.34 13.76
CA LEU A 161 14.52 10.12 13.23
C LEU A 161 14.20 9.09 14.32
N PRO A 162 15.06 8.81 15.32
CA PRO A 162 14.70 7.91 16.41
C PRO A 162 13.48 8.37 17.23
N ASN A 163 13.35 9.69 17.42
CA ASN A 163 12.19 10.26 18.10
C ASN A 163 10.93 10.29 17.20
N ALA A 164 11.09 10.68 15.92
CA ALA A 164 10.00 10.69 14.95
C ALA A 164 9.44 9.29 14.67
N TYR A 165 10.28 8.24 14.69
CA TYR A 165 9.85 6.86 14.42
C TYR A 165 8.67 6.44 15.31
N ARG A 166 8.66 6.86 16.56
CA ARG A 166 7.58 6.57 17.52
C ARG A 166 6.25 7.24 17.15
N VAL A 167 6.34 8.40 16.52
CA VAL A 167 5.17 9.14 16.03
C VAL A 167 4.71 8.62 14.68
N ILE A 168 5.65 8.11 13.86
CA ILE A 168 5.39 7.56 12.53
C ILE A 168 4.64 6.22 12.60
N VAL A 169 5.04 5.31 13.50
CA VAL A 169 4.54 3.92 13.52
C VAL A 169 3.02 3.81 13.64
N PRO A 170 2.30 4.51 14.56
CA PRO A 170 0.86 4.36 14.67
C PRO A 170 0.07 4.69 13.39
N PRO A 171 0.29 5.81 12.69
CA PRO A 171 -0.42 6.09 11.44
C PRO A 171 -0.06 5.11 10.30
N MET A 172 1.09 4.44 10.33
CA MET A 172 1.45 3.44 9.33
C MET A 172 0.48 2.25 9.30
N THR A 173 -0.10 1.88 10.45
CA THR A 173 -1.14 0.85 10.53
C THR A 173 -2.31 1.18 9.63
N SER A 174 -2.82 2.41 9.71
CA SER A 174 -3.94 2.86 8.87
C SER A 174 -3.57 2.93 7.39
N GLU A 175 -2.35 3.37 7.07
CA GLU A 175 -1.91 3.44 5.67
C GLU A 175 -1.75 2.03 5.06
N MET A 176 -1.25 1.05 5.83
CA MET A 176 -1.13 -0.34 5.37
C MET A 176 -2.50 -0.98 5.14
N MET A 177 -3.47 -0.78 6.06
CA MET A 177 -4.84 -1.26 5.88
C MET A 177 -5.54 -0.58 4.68
N ASN A 178 -5.28 0.71 4.44
CA ASN A 178 -5.81 1.41 3.28
C ASN A 178 -5.20 0.89 1.98
N LEU A 179 -3.91 0.56 1.97
CA LEU A 179 -3.23 -0.04 0.82
C LEU A 179 -3.89 -1.37 0.44
N VAL A 180 -4.13 -2.26 1.41
CA VAL A 180 -4.80 -3.54 1.17
C VAL A 180 -6.21 -3.35 0.58
N LYS A 181 -6.99 -2.40 1.09
CA LYS A 181 -8.32 -2.11 0.53
C LYS A 181 -8.24 -1.54 -0.89
N ASN A 182 -7.26 -0.68 -1.14
CA ASN A 182 -7.05 -0.06 -2.44
C ASN A 182 -6.50 -1.03 -3.48
N SER A 183 -5.89 -2.16 -3.07
CA SER A 183 -5.41 -3.17 -4.02
C SER A 183 -6.53 -3.75 -4.88
N ALA A 184 -7.77 -3.79 -4.38
CA ALA A 184 -8.93 -4.25 -5.13
C ALA A 184 -9.18 -3.46 -6.43
N ILE A 185 -8.69 -2.21 -6.52
CA ILE A 185 -8.83 -1.40 -7.73
C ILE A 185 -7.99 -2.00 -8.89
N ALA A 186 -6.94 -2.76 -8.58
CA ALA A 186 -6.11 -3.40 -9.59
C ALA A 186 -6.88 -4.39 -10.48
N SER A 187 -8.01 -4.94 -9.99
CA SER A 187 -8.92 -5.77 -10.78
C SER A 187 -9.45 -5.04 -12.02
N THR A 188 -9.57 -3.71 -11.97
CA THR A 188 -10.09 -2.90 -13.09
C THR A 188 -9.17 -2.85 -14.30
N ILE A 189 -7.87 -3.09 -14.13
CA ILE A 189 -6.90 -3.17 -15.24
C ILE A 189 -6.62 -4.61 -15.67
N GLY A 190 -7.26 -5.62 -15.02
CA GLY A 190 -7.15 -7.02 -15.38
C GLY A 190 -6.39 -7.91 -14.40
N LEU A 191 -5.85 -7.37 -13.29
CA LEU A 191 -5.21 -8.20 -12.27
C LEU A 191 -6.24 -9.13 -11.60
N VAL A 192 -5.94 -10.42 -11.61
CA VAL A 192 -6.82 -11.45 -11.03
C VAL A 192 -6.53 -11.58 -9.54
N ASP A 193 -6.94 -10.55 -8.80
CA ASP A 193 -6.88 -10.49 -7.34
C ASP A 193 -8.13 -11.10 -6.68
N MET A 194 -8.27 -10.95 -5.39
CA MET A 194 -9.39 -11.47 -4.63
C MET A 194 -10.74 -10.88 -5.06
N ALA A 195 -10.78 -9.58 -5.43
CA ALA A 195 -11.99 -8.91 -5.88
C ALA A 195 -12.40 -9.39 -7.29
N ALA A 196 -11.43 -9.56 -8.21
CA ALA A 196 -11.66 -10.13 -9.53
C ALA A 196 -12.17 -11.58 -9.44
N GLN A 197 -11.61 -12.39 -8.55
CA GLN A 197 -12.06 -13.79 -8.38
C GLN A 197 -13.48 -13.89 -7.82
N ALA A 198 -13.89 -12.98 -6.94
CA ALA A 198 -15.28 -12.95 -6.47
C ALA A 198 -16.25 -12.53 -7.56
N GLY A 199 -15.88 -11.55 -8.40
CA GLY A 199 -16.66 -11.19 -9.58
C GLY A 199 -16.80 -12.37 -10.54
N LYS A 200 -15.69 -13.06 -10.81
CA LYS A 200 -15.69 -14.27 -11.65
C LYS A 200 -16.58 -15.38 -11.06
N LEU A 201 -16.52 -15.62 -9.74
CA LEU A 201 -17.38 -16.59 -9.08
C LEU A 201 -18.86 -16.20 -9.25
N LEU A 202 -19.20 -14.92 -9.07
CA LEU A 202 -20.55 -14.42 -9.32
C LEU A 202 -21.01 -14.70 -10.75
N ASP A 203 -20.18 -14.39 -11.75
CA ASP A 203 -20.54 -14.53 -13.18
C ASP A 203 -20.84 -15.99 -13.56
N TYR A 204 -20.13 -16.95 -12.98
CA TYR A 204 -20.30 -18.36 -13.31
C TYR A 204 -21.26 -19.13 -12.39
N SER A 205 -21.49 -18.67 -11.18
CA SER A 205 -22.35 -19.40 -10.22
C SER A 205 -23.65 -18.67 -9.87
N ALA A 206 -23.76 -17.39 -10.19
CA ALA A 206 -24.86 -16.49 -9.77
C ALA A 206 -25.01 -16.37 -8.23
N HIS A 207 -24.00 -16.78 -7.42
CA HIS A 207 -24.03 -16.76 -5.96
C HIS A 207 -23.36 -15.47 -5.43
N ALA A 208 -24.04 -14.32 -5.59
CA ALA A 208 -23.52 -13.00 -5.20
C ALA A 208 -23.26 -12.88 -3.69
N TRP A 209 -24.19 -13.38 -2.88
CA TRP A 209 -24.14 -13.24 -1.42
C TRP A 209 -22.93 -13.97 -0.83
N GLU A 210 -22.74 -15.22 -1.23
CA GLU A 210 -21.62 -16.06 -0.79
C GLU A 210 -20.27 -15.47 -1.24
N SER A 211 -20.18 -15.09 -2.52
CA SER A 211 -18.95 -14.55 -3.12
C SER A 211 -18.46 -13.32 -2.37
N PHE A 212 -19.31 -12.29 -2.27
CA PHE A 212 -18.92 -11.03 -1.65
C PHE A 212 -18.80 -11.11 -0.14
N THR A 213 -19.56 -11.99 0.53
CA THR A 213 -19.36 -12.24 1.97
C THR A 213 -18.00 -12.90 2.22
N ALA A 214 -17.63 -13.91 1.43
CA ALA A 214 -16.35 -14.59 1.59
C ALA A 214 -15.16 -13.64 1.45
N ILE A 215 -15.14 -12.80 0.41
CA ILE A 215 -14.03 -11.84 0.26
C ILE A 215 -14.06 -10.73 1.31
N THR A 216 -15.25 -10.31 1.77
CA THR A 216 -15.35 -9.35 2.87
C THR A 216 -14.69 -9.91 4.12
N LEU A 217 -14.98 -11.16 4.47
CA LEU A 217 -14.35 -11.85 5.60
C LEU A 217 -12.83 -11.99 5.40
N ALA A 218 -12.38 -12.29 4.18
CA ALA A 218 -10.96 -12.39 3.88
C ALA A 218 -10.24 -11.03 4.03
N TYR A 219 -10.83 -9.91 3.55
CA TYR A 219 -10.27 -8.57 3.78
C TYR A 219 -10.26 -8.19 5.27
N VAL A 220 -11.31 -8.53 6.01
CA VAL A 220 -11.35 -8.32 7.47
C VAL A 220 -10.23 -9.10 8.15
N LEU A 221 -10.01 -10.36 7.77
CA LEU A 221 -8.93 -11.20 8.30
C LEU A 221 -7.55 -10.59 8.02
N ILE A 222 -7.27 -10.19 6.76
CA ILE A 222 -5.99 -9.54 6.41
C ILE A 222 -5.78 -8.29 7.28
N ASN A 223 -6.80 -7.42 7.38
CA ASN A 223 -6.70 -6.19 8.17
C ASN A 223 -6.54 -6.48 9.68
N ALA A 224 -7.19 -7.52 10.21
CA ALA A 224 -7.01 -7.95 11.59
C ALA A 224 -5.56 -8.42 11.85
N VAL A 225 -4.98 -9.19 10.94
CA VAL A 225 -3.57 -9.62 11.02
C VAL A 225 -2.64 -8.41 11.00
N ILE A 226 -2.85 -7.45 10.08
CA ILE A 226 -2.07 -6.21 10.03
C ILE A 226 -2.15 -5.46 11.36
N MET A 227 -3.36 -5.29 11.92
CA MET A 227 -3.58 -4.61 13.17
C MET A 227 -2.83 -5.30 14.32
N LEU A 228 -2.89 -6.63 14.40
CA LEU A 228 -2.17 -7.41 15.40
C LEU A 228 -0.65 -7.24 15.28
N VAL A 229 -0.10 -7.41 14.08
CA VAL A 229 1.34 -7.24 13.83
C VAL A 229 1.79 -5.83 14.19
N MET A 230 1.06 -4.82 13.71
CA MET A 230 1.42 -3.42 13.98
C MET A 230 1.26 -3.05 15.44
N SER A 231 0.29 -3.60 16.17
CA SER A 231 0.16 -3.40 17.61
C SER A 231 1.38 -3.93 18.39
N LEU A 232 1.95 -5.05 17.95
CA LEU A 232 3.20 -5.58 18.51
C LEU A 232 4.40 -4.66 18.23
N VAL A 233 4.48 -4.10 17.02
CA VAL A 233 5.51 -3.11 16.65
C VAL A 233 5.36 -1.85 17.51
N GLU A 234 4.16 -1.31 17.63
CA GLU A 234 3.88 -0.12 18.45
C GLU A 234 4.27 -0.32 19.92
N ARG A 235 3.95 -1.47 20.50
CA ARG A 235 4.32 -1.79 21.89
C ARG A 235 5.83 -1.76 22.11
N LYS A 236 6.63 -2.24 21.15
CA LYS A 236 8.09 -2.22 21.22
C LYS A 236 8.69 -0.81 21.09
N VAL A 237 7.97 0.09 20.44
CA VAL A 237 8.45 1.46 20.16
C VAL A 237 8.04 2.45 21.25
N ARG A 238 6.99 2.15 22.04
CA ARG A 238 6.55 3.00 23.16
C ARG A 238 7.59 3.04 24.27
N LEU A 239 7.90 4.27 24.75
CA LEU A 239 8.68 4.41 26.00
C LEU A 239 7.74 4.20 27.20
N PRO A 240 8.21 3.52 28.27
CA PRO A 240 7.59 3.59 29.58
C PRO A 240 7.71 5.05 30.07
N GLY A 241 6.60 5.74 30.22
CA GLY A 241 6.57 7.09 30.82
C GLY A 241 5.83 8.18 30.04
N ASN A 242 5.42 7.97 28.81
CA ASN A 242 4.57 8.94 28.10
C ASN A 242 3.10 8.55 28.21
N VAL A 243 2.58 8.57 29.44
CA VAL A 243 1.14 8.59 29.72
C VAL A 243 0.70 10.04 29.55
N GLY A 244 0.59 10.46 28.31
CA GLY A 244 0.08 11.75 27.89
C GLY A 244 -1.31 11.61 27.30
N SER A 245 -2.23 12.00 28.10
CA SER A 245 -3.62 12.45 27.94
C SER A 245 -4.64 11.42 27.45
N LYS A 246 -5.54 11.19 28.39
CA LYS A 246 -6.92 10.75 28.17
C LYS A 246 -7.64 11.66 27.16
#